data_7edf1e8e4f5b8ec4e9ef6c6e2a6156c4
#
_entry.id   7edf1e8e4f5b8ec4e9ef6c6e2a6156c4
#
_cell.length_a   1.000
_cell.length_b   1.000
_cell.length_c   1.000
_cell.angle_alpha   90.00
_cell.angle_beta   90.00
_cell.angle_gamma   90.00
#
_symmetry.space_group_name_H-M   'P 1'
#
loop_
_entity.id
_entity.type
_entity.pdbx_description
1 polymer ?
#
loop_
_entity_poly.entity_id
_entity_poly.type
_entity_poly.pdbx_seq_one_letter_code
_entity_poly.pdbx_strand_id
1 'polypeptide(L)'
;MTDELIDANLGSGNVFRDFGYPDPDVRQAKALMGTQIMKILDAEGLSTREAEARTGVSHSDFSRIRQAKFSRFTLDRLMMILSLLGQEVELSVSVHPRAKPATVVEARP
;
A
#
# COMPACT_ATOMS: atom_id res chain seq x y z
N MET A 1 -12.19 12.60 -8.71
CA MET A 1 -11.49 12.55 -8.49
C MET A 1 -10.62 12.48 -8.43
N THR A 2 -10.52 12.18 -8.45
CA THR A 2 -9.83 12.16 -8.37
C THR A 2 -8.65 12.49 -7.94
N ASP A 3 -8.41 12.76 -7.42
CA ASP A 3 -7.30 13.33 -6.74
C ASP A 3 -6.28 12.30 -6.37
N GLU A 4 -6.69 11.18 -6.00
CA GLU A 4 -5.76 10.14 -5.66
C GLU A 4 -4.94 9.71 -6.85
N LEU A 5 -5.51 9.78 -7.99
CA LEU A 5 -4.75 9.46 -9.19
C LEU A 5 -3.66 10.45 -9.43
N ILE A 6 -3.97 11.69 -9.14
CA ILE A 6 -3.00 12.73 -9.30
C ILE A 6 -1.83 12.50 -8.38
N ASP A 7 -2.13 12.11 -7.17
CA ASP A 7 -1.07 11.86 -6.20
C ASP A 7 -0.12 10.81 -6.68
N ALA A 8 -0.64 9.79 -7.30
CA ALA A 8 0.19 8.70 -7.76
C ALA A 8 1.14 9.11 -8.85
N ASN A 9 0.86 10.24 -9.49
CA ASN A 9 1.64 10.67 -10.63
C ASN A 9 2.63 11.76 -10.32
N LEU A 10 2.75 12.16 -9.09
CA LEU A 10 3.70 13.18 -8.73
C LEU A 10 5.10 12.62 -8.70
N GLY A 11 6.06 13.41 -9.17
CA GLY A 11 7.44 12.99 -9.24
C GLY A 11 7.58 11.69 -10.00
N SER A 12 8.25 10.74 -9.43
CA SER A 12 8.37 9.41 -10.03
C SER A 12 7.12 8.60 -9.81
N GLY A 13 6.18 9.12 -9.04
CA GLY A 13 5.01 8.37 -8.64
C GLY A 13 5.28 7.43 -7.48
N ASN A 14 6.49 7.41 -6.97
CA ASN A 14 6.85 6.51 -5.91
C ASN A 14 7.81 7.20 -4.95
N VAL A 15 7.24 7.70 -3.84
CA VAL A 15 8.01 8.46 -2.88
C VAL A 15 9.10 7.60 -2.24
N PHE A 16 8.88 6.30 -2.12
CA PHE A 16 9.89 5.43 -1.53
C PHE A 16 11.13 5.33 -2.42
N ARG A 17 10.93 5.34 -3.73
CA ARG A 17 12.06 5.34 -4.65
C ARG A 17 12.81 6.65 -4.56
N ASP A 18 12.08 7.75 -4.44
CA ASP A 18 12.70 9.07 -4.35
C ASP A 18 13.56 9.21 -3.12
N PHE A 19 13.22 8.53 -2.04
CA PHE A 19 14.00 8.56 -0.81
C PHE A 19 14.99 7.41 -0.70
N GLY A 20 15.13 6.60 -1.73
CA GLY A 20 16.16 5.58 -1.77
C GLY A 20 15.87 4.33 -0.95
N TYR A 21 14.62 4.02 -0.69
CA TYR A 21 14.29 2.79 0.00
C TYR A 21 14.65 1.58 -0.86
N PRO A 22 15.09 0.49 -0.23
CA PRO A 22 15.60 -0.67 -0.97
C PRO A 22 14.56 -1.41 -1.80
N ASP A 23 13.30 -1.35 -1.42
CA ASP A 23 12.23 -2.05 -2.15
C ASP A 23 11.07 -1.09 -2.39
N PRO A 24 11.32 -0.04 -3.20
CA PRO A 24 10.34 1.03 -3.34
C PRO A 24 9.01 0.59 -3.95
N ASP A 25 9.04 -0.36 -4.88
CA ASP A 25 7.80 -0.78 -5.52
C ASP A 25 6.91 -1.55 -4.55
N VAL A 26 7.50 -2.41 -3.75
CA VAL A 26 6.75 -3.16 -2.74
C VAL A 26 6.19 -2.22 -1.69
N ARG A 27 7.00 -1.29 -1.23
CA ARG A 27 6.56 -0.33 -0.22
C ARG A 27 5.42 0.54 -0.74
N GLN A 28 5.52 0.95 -2.00
CA GLN A 28 4.46 1.74 -2.61
C GLN A 28 3.16 0.95 -2.69
N ALA A 29 3.24 -0.31 -3.12
CA ALA A 29 2.05 -1.14 -3.20
C ALA A 29 1.41 -1.36 -1.84
N LYS A 30 2.23 -1.60 -0.81
CA LYS A 30 1.70 -1.77 0.54
C LYS A 30 1.02 -0.49 1.04
N ALA A 31 1.62 0.66 0.75
CA ALA A 31 1.05 1.93 1.17
C ALA A 31 -0.30 2.18 0.51
N LEU A 32 -0.40 1.86 -0.78
CA LEU A 32 -1.66 2.03 -1.49
C LEU A 32 -2.75 1.15 -0.88
N MET A 33 -2.45 -0.11 -0.63
CA MET A 33 -3.43 -1.03 -0.07
C MET A 33 -3.78 -0.68 1.38
N GLY A 34 -2.76 -0.36 2.18
CA GLY A 34 -3.01 0.00 3.57
C GLY A 34 -3.85 1.25 3.69
N THR A 35 -3.61 2.22 2.81
CA THR A 35 -4.41 3.44 2.81
C THR A 35 -5.86 3.15 2.45
N GLN A 36 -6.09 2.22 1.54
CA GLN A 36 -7.47 1.83 1.22
C GLN A 36 -8.17 1.23 2.44
N ILE A 37 -7.45 0.41 3.20
CA ILE A 37 -8.04 -0.15 4.42
C ILE A 37 -8.41 0.97 5.39
N MET A 38 -7.51 1.93 5.58
CA MET A 38 -7.79 3.07 6.46
C MET A 38 -9.04 3.82 6.02
N LYS A 39 -9.18 4.04 4.72
CA LYS A 39 -10.33 4.75 4.19
C LYS A 39 -11.63 4.00 4.47
N ILE A 40 -11.60 2.68 4.35
CA ILE A 40 -12.79 1.87 4.59
C ILE A 40 -13.17 1.93 6.06
N LEU A 41 -12.19 1.80 6.95
CA LEU A 41 -12.46 1.89 8.38
C LEU A 41 -13.09 3.23 8.73
N ASP A 42 -12.58 4.30 8.13
CA ASP A 42 -13.12 5.64 8.38
C ASP A 42 -14.53 5.79 7.82
N ALA A 43 -14.72 5.34 6.59
CA ALA A 43 -16.01 5.50 5.91
C ALA A 43 -17.11 4.75 6.64
N GLU A 44 -16.79 3.60 7.23
CA GLU A 44 -17.79 2.79 7.93
C GLU A 44 -17.78 3.01 9.42
N GLY A 45 -16.92 3.91 9.89
CA GLY A 45 -16.87 4.24 11.31
C GLY A 45 -16.46 3.09 12.20
N LEU A 46 -15.57 2.23 11.70
CA LEU A 46 -15.17 1.05 12.44
C LEU A 46 -13.98 1.34 13.35
N SER A 47 -14.11 0.99 14.62
CA SER A 47 -12.96 0.97 15.50
C SER A 47 -12.12 -0.26 15.19
N THR A 48 -10.90 -0.30 15.71
CA THR A 48 -10.05 -1.47 15.48
C THR A 48 -10.68 -2.74 16.04
N ARG A 49 -11.37 -2.63 17.15
CA ARG A 49 -12.00 -3.81 17.74
C ARG A 49 -13.24 -4.24 16.98
N GLU A 50 -13.98 -3.27 16.44
CA GLU A 50 -15.10 -3.61 15.58
C GLU A 50 -14.63 -4.26 14.29
N ALA A 51 -13.52 -3.77 13.75
CA ALA A 51 -12.95 -4.39 12.57
C ALA A 51 -12.49 -5.82 12.86
N GLU A 52 -11.93 -6.06 14.03
CA GLU A 52 -11.55 -7.41 14.42
C GLU A 52 -12.78 -8.31 14.50
N ALA A 53 -13.84 -7.83 15.13
CA ALA A 53 -15.06 -8.63 15.27
C ALA A 53 -15.63 -8.99 13.89
N ARG A 54 -15.50 -8.08 12.94
CA ARG A 54 -16.07 -8.28 11.62
C ARG A 54 -15.23 -9.18 10.73
N THR A 55 -13.90 -9.12 10.88
CA THR A 55 -13.00 -9.79 9.94
C THR A 55 -12.26 -10.97 10.53
N GLY A 56 -12.11 -11.01 11.84
CA GLY A 56 -11.25 -12.00 12.48
C GLY A 56 -9.79 -11.61 12.52
N VAL A 57 -9.42 -10.49 11.89
CA VAL A 57 -8.06 -9.98 11.93
C VAL A 57 -7.89 -9.19 13.23
N SER A 58 -6.75 -9.36 13.91
CA SER A 58 -6.57 -8.80 15.23
C SER A 58 -6.67 -7.29 15.22
N HIS A 59 -7.22 -6.72 16.28
CA HIS A 59 -7.31 -5.28 16.42
C HIS A 59 -5.92 -4.65 16.47
N SER A 60 -4.90 -5.38 16.90
CA SER A 60 -3.53 -4.88 16.89
C SER A 60 -3.05 -4.63 15.48
N ASP A 61 -3.41 -5.50 14.54
CA ASP A 61 -3.05 -5.29 13.16
C ASP A 61 -3.74 -4.08 12.58
N PHE A 62 -5.02 -3.89 12.89
CA PHE A 62 -5.73 -2.69 12.44
C PHE A 62 -5.14 -1.43 13.05
N SER A 63 -4.66 -1.53 14.29
CA SER A 63 -4.01 -0.40 14.93
C SER A 63 -2.72 -0.03 14.19
N ARG A 64 -1.93 -1.04 13.78
CA ARG A 64 -0.71 -0.78 13.02
C ARG A 64 -1.03 -0.15 11.67
N ILE A 65 -2.09 -0.62 11.03
CA ILE A 65 -2.52 -0.04 9.75
C ILE A 65 -2.90 1.41 9.94
N ARG A 66 -3.62 1.75 11.00
CA ARG A 66 -3.99 3.13 11.28
C ARG A 66 -2.78 4.01 11.54
N GLN A 67 -1.70 3.43 12.00
CA GLN A 67 -0.45 4.14 12.22
C GLN A 67 0.42 4.15 10.96
N ALA A 68 -0.09 3.64 9.87
CA ALA A 68 0.62 3.55 8.58
C ALA A 68 1.87 2.69 8.67
N LYS A 69 1.86 1.71 9.56
CA LYS A 69 3.00 0.79 9.71
C LYS A 69 2.76 -0.42 8.83
N PHE A 70 2.87 -0.21 7.53
CA PHE A 70 2.50 -1.23 6.55
C PHE A 70 3.60 -2.25 6.29
N SER A 71 4.83 -1.95 6.67
CA SER A 71 5.95 -2.81 6.31
C SER A 71 5.86 -4.21 6.92
N ARG A 72 5.11 -4.35 8.01
CA ARG A 72 4.95 -5.63 8.66
C ARG A 72 4.04 -6.59 7.90
N PHE A 73 3.27 -6.06 6.96
CA PHE A 73 2.29 -6.84 6.25
C PHE A 73 2.83 -7.23 4.88
N THR A 74 2.44 -8.40 4.41
CA THR A 74 2.70 -8.78 3.02
C THR A 74 1.59 -8.22 2.16
N LEU A 75 1.83 -8.14 0.86
CA LEU A 75 0.82 -7.63 -0.06
C LEU A 75 -0.43 -8.50 -0.05
N ASP A 76 -0.24 -9.81 -0.05
CA ASP A 76 -1.38 -10.72 -0.04
C ASP A 76 -2.17 -10.60 1.24
N ARG A 77 -1.49 -10.35 2.36
CA ARG A 77 -2.18 -10.14 3.62
C ARG A 77 -3.09 -8.92 3.57
N LEU A 78 -2.56 -7.81 3.02
CA LEU A 78 -3.34 -6.59 2.89
C LEU A 78 -4.53 -6.78 1.95
N MET A 79 -4.32 -7.51 0.85
CA MET A 79 -5.41 -7.81 -0.07
C MET A 79 -6.47 -8.65 0.63
N MET A 80 -6.06 -9.62 1.44
CA MET A 80 -7.00 -10.46 2.16
C MET A 80 -7.83 -9.64 3.15
N ILE A 81 -7.19 -8.70 3.84
CA ILE A 81 -7.91 -7.84 4.78
C ILE A 81 -8.97 -7.04 4.05
N LEU A 82 -8.63 -6.48 2.88
CA LEU A 82 -9.61 -5.77 2.08
C LEU A 82 -10.79 -6.66 1.71
N SER A 83 -10.50 -7.89 1.33
CA SER A 83 -11.52 -8.85 1.00
C SER A 83 -12.45 -9.13 2.18
N LEU A 84 -11.85 -9.31 3.36
CA LEU A 84 -12.62 -9.57 4.58
C LEU A 84 -13.46 -8.38 4.98
N LEU A 85 -13.07 -7.19 4.54
CA LEU A 85 -13.86 -5.97 4.75
C LEU A 85 -14.92 -5.79 3.67
N GLY A 86 -15.15 -6.80 2.87
CA GLY A 86 -16.22 -6.78 1.88
C GLY A 86 -15.86 -6.08 0.58
N GLN A 87 -14.57 -5.91 0.32
CA GLN A 87 -14.12 -5.18 -0.86
C GLN A 87 -13.65 -6.15 -1.93
N GLU A 88 -13.89 -5.76 -3.16
CA GLU A 88 -13.32 -6.48 -4.30
C GLU A 88 -12.07 -5.74 -4.72
N VAL A 89 -10.95 -6.46 -4.84
CA VAL A 89 -9.68 -5.85 -5.17
C VAL A 89 -9.32 -6.20 -6.61
N GLU A 90 -9.14 -5.17 -7.43
CA GLU A 90 -8.66 -5.35 -8.79
C GLU A 90 -7.24 -4.83 -8.86
N LEU A 91 -6.35 -5.65 -9.36
CA LEU A 91 -4.94 -5.31 -9.42
C LEU A 91 -4.51 -5.20 -10.88
N SER A 92 -3.94 -4.05 -11.21
CA SER A 92 -3.41 -3.81 -12.54
C SER A 92 -1.90 -3.69 -12.43
N VAL A 93 -1.18 -4.42 -13.26
CA VAL A 93 0.27 -4.50 -13.17
C VAL A 93 0.89 -4.05 -14.49
N SER A 94 1.84 -3.14 -14.38
CA SER A 94 2.60 -2.68 -15.53
C SER A 94 4.08 -2.86 -15.21
N VAL A 95 4.79 -3.51 -16.10
CA VAL A 95 6.19 -3.83 -15.89
C VAL A 95 7.00 -3.32 -17.07
N HIS A 96 8.08 -2.63 -16.76
CA HIS A 96 8.93 -2.10 -17.81
C HIS A 96 10.35 -2.00 -17.28
N PRO A 97 11.34 -1.97 -18.17
CA PRO A 97 12.74 -1.82 -17.72
C PRO A 97 12.94 -0.52 -16.98
N ARG A 98 13.84 -0.53 -16.03
CA ARG A 98 14.15 0.67 -15.27
C ARG A 98 14.72 1.73 -16.20
N ALA A 99 14.16 2.92 -16.11
CA ALA A 99 14.54 3.98 -17.03
C ALA A 99 15.98 4.44 -16.80
N LYS A 100 16.40 4.41 -15.55
CA LYS A 100 17.74 4.83 -15.21
C LYS A 100 18.51 3.65 -14.80
N PRO A 101 19.30 3.15 -15.60
CA PRO A 101 20.06 2.00 -15.16
C PRO A 101 21.13 2.40 -14.17
N ALA A 102 20.72 3.03 -14.30
CA ALA A 102 21.46 3.28 -13.80
C ALA A 102 22.27 3.37 -13.30
N THR A 103 21.84 3.42 -13.44
CA THR A 103 22.46 3.58 -13.04
C THR A 103 23.25 3.15 -12.92
N VAL A 104 22.86 2.84 -13.38
CA VAL A 104 23.55 2.51 -13.31
C VAL A 104 24.39 2.28 -13.45
N VAL A 105 24.25 2.20 -13.75
CA VAL A 105 25.04 2.13 -13.76
C VAL A 105 25.80 2.02 -13.77
N GLU A 106 25.61 2.08 -13.85
CA GLU A 106 26.28 2.15 -13.67
C GLU A 106 27.03 1.77 -13.72
N ALA A 107 26.81 1.67 -13.89
CA ALA A 107 27.41 1.52 -13.75
C ALA A 107 28.12 0.92 -13.86
N ARG A 108 28.33 0.59 -13.97
CA ARG A 108 28.99 0.20 -14.02
C ARG A 108 29.66 -0.24 -14.55
N PRO A 109 29.97 -0.20 -14.80
CA PRO A 109 30.56 -0.58 -15.41
C PRO A 109 31.00 -1.00 -15.56
#